data_28973f3dfc3170f1896c5a32e0ace48f
#
_entry.id   28973f3dfc3170f1896c5a32e0ace48f
#
_cell.length_a   1.000
_cell.length_b   1.000
_cell.length_c   1.000
_cell.angle_alpha   90.00
_cell.angle_beta   90.00
_cell.angle_gamma   90.00
#
_symmetry.space_group_name_H-M   'P 1'
#
loop_
_entity.id
_entity.type
_entity.pdbx_description
1 polymer ?
#
loop_
_entity_poly.entity_id
_entity_poly.type
_entity_poly.pdbx_seq_one_letter_code
_entity_poly.pdbx_strand_id
1 'polypeptide(L)'
;LFRSPRYIGGIVKNVKVGPSPDWMVERLKAAGQRSINNLVDISNYVLLEMGHPTHIFDYNKLNQKEILIRRATTGESLTTLDEAKHTLTDTHLLITDGKTPIALAGVMGGLETAVSANTTTVLVESAYFDPVTTRKSAKSLQMSTDASKRFERGADPEGNVTGFWRVISLLMELADGELSSEMIDIYPNKKTQSEINLRRSELDLVLGHHVECKEVDRILAAIGFISTYTKIDWTCVPPSFRPDIEREIDVIEEIARMTGYDSIPADENIYGPYRYDEPDPEKKIDPIRTTLSG
;
A
#
# COMPACT_ATOMS: atom_id res chain seq x y z
N LEU A 1 -11.78 9.67 -10.41
CA LEU A 1 -11.51 8.23 -10.51
C LEU A 1 -10.11 7.89 -11.04
N PHE A 2 -9.45 8.76 -11.82
CA PHE A 2 -8.11 8.46 -12.37
C PHE A 2 -7.00 8.29 -11.31
N ARG A 3 -7.19 8.77 -10.07
CA ARG A 3 -6.19 8.76 -9.00
C ARG A 3 -6.63 8.00 -7.75
N SER A 4 -7.86 7.50 -7.74
CA SER A 4 -8.37 6.51 -6.79
C SER A 4 -8.98 5.38 -7.61
N PRO A 5 -8.18 4.42 -8.06
CA PRO A 5 -8.64 3.32 -8.91
C PRO A 5 -9.75 2.49 -8.28
N ARG A 6 -9.72 2.28 -6.96
CA ARG A 6 -10.74 1.55 -6.22
C ARG A 6 -11.20 2.33 -4.99
N TYR A 7 -12.50 2.34 -4.75
CA TYR A 7 -13.10 2.92 -3.55
C TYR A 7 -14.24 2.03 -3.07
N ILE A 8 -14.15 1.58 -1.83
CA ILE A 8 -15.18 0.78 -1.17
C ILE A 8 -15.77 1.62 -0.03
N GLY A 9 -17.09 1.63 0.05
CA GLY A 9 -17.83 2.29 1.11
C GLY A 9 -18.99 1.44 1.62
N GLY A 10 -19.32 1.59 2.91
CA GLY A 10 -20.49 0.97 3.53
C GLY A 10 -20.90 1.70 4.80
N ILE A 11 -22.19 1.66 5.11
CA ILE A 11 -22.77 2.37 6.24
C ILE A 11 -23.07 1.39 7.36
N VAL A 12 -22.55 1.69 8.56
CA VAL A 12 -22.84 0.96 9.80
C VAL A 12 -23.62 1.87 10.75
N LYS A 13 -24.78 1.42 11.19
CA LYS A 13 -25.66 2.13 12.14
C LYS A 13 -25.52 1.57 13.55
N ASN A 14 -26.11 2.29 14.49
CA ASN A 14 -26.23 1.91 15.90
C ASN A 14 -24.88 1.71 16.61
N VAL A 15 -23.78 2.26 16.04
CA VAL A 15 -22.48 2.15 16.68
C VAL A 15 -22.45 2.88 18.02
N LYS A 16 -21.83 2.26 19.00
CA LYS A 16 -21.59 2.84 20.34
C LYS A 16 -20.11 3.16 20.47
N VAL A 17 -19.82 4.45 20.63
CA VAL A 17 -18.44 4.91 20.87
C VAL A 17 -18.09 4.70 22.33
N GLY A 18 -16.96 4.06 22.58
CA GLY A 18 -16.49 3.75 23.92
C GLY A 18 -15.01 3.40 23.95
N PRO A 19 -14.48 2.97 25.09
CA PRO A 19 -13.11 2.46 25.16
C PRO A 19 -12.97 1.16 24.37
N SER A 20 -11.81 0.96 23.81
CA SER A 20 -11.44 -0.31 23.18
C SER A 20 -11.18 -1.40 24.21
N PRO A 21 -11.38 -2.69 23.88
CA PRO A 21 -11.03 -3.78 24.80
C PRO A 21 -9.52 -3.84 25.04
N ASP A 22 -9.13 -4.31 26.24
CA ASP A 22 -7.75 -4.30 26.72
C ASP A 22 -6.79 -4.97 25.71
N TRP A 23 -7.18 -6.10 25.12
CA TRP A 23 -6.34 -6.81 24.15
C TRP A 23 -5.99 -5.96 22.92
N MET A 24 -6.91 -5.10 22.47
CA MET A 24 -6.67 -4.20 21.32
C MET A 24 -5.78 -3.04 21.74
N VAL A 25 -6.05 -2.45 22.91
CA VAL A 25 -5.24 -1.36 23.49
C VAL A 25 -3.79 -1.82 23.67
N GLU A 26 -3.56 -3.01 24.22
CA GLU A 26 -2.23 -3.57 24.42
C GLU A 26 -1.49 -3.78 23.10
N ARG A 27 -2.14 -4.34 22.09
CA ARG A 27 -1.55 -4.55 20.75
C ARG A 27 -1.21 -3.24 20.05
N LEU A 28 -2.12 -2.25 20.08
CA LEU A 28 -1.87 -0.93 19.52
C LEU A 28 -0.68 -0.26 20.23
N LYS A 29 -0.63 -0.31 21.56
CA LYS A 29 0.46 0.23 22.36
C LYS A 29 1.79 -0.46 22.04
N ALA A 30 1.80 -1.78 21.90
CA ALA A 30 3.00 -2.54 21.52
C ALA A 30 3.52 -2.14 20.12
N ALA A 31 2.62 -1.74 19.22
CA ALA A 31 2.94 -1.20 17.90
C ALA A 31 3.24 0.31 17.88
N GLY A 32 3.32 0.96 19.06
CA GLY A 32 3.62 2.39 19.18
C GLY A 32 2.42 3.32 18.93
N GLN A 33 1.19 2.78 18.87
CA GLN A 33 -0.02 3.56 18.65
C GLN A 33 -0.71 3.87 19.99
N ARG A 34 -1.31 5.06 20.08
CA ARG A 34 -2.13 5.46 21.23
C ARG A 34 -3.59 5.08 20.96
N SER A 35 -4.22 4.39 21.89
CA SER A 35 -5.67 4.15 21.88
C SER A 35 -6.43 5.47 22.09
N ILE A 36 -7.51 5.67 21.34
CA ILE A 36 -8.36 6.85 21.35
C ILE A 36 -9.80 6.48 21.74
N ASN A 37 -10.45 5.67 20.93
CA ASN A 37 -11.74 5.07 21.14
C ASN A 37 -11.89 3.84 20.22
N ASN A 38 -12.90 2.99 20.48
CA ASN A 38 -13.08 1.75 19.73
C ASN A 38 -13.19 1.94 18.21
N LEU A 39 -13.81 3.00 17.69
CA LEU A 39 -13.97 3.21 16.25
C LEU A 39 -12.62 3.56 15.60
N VAL A 40 -11.89 4.49 16.17
CA VAL A 40 -10.56 4.89 15.67
C VAL A 40 -9.57 3.74 15.80
N ASP A 41 -9.60 3.06 16.94
CA ASP A 41 -8.69 1.96 17.25
C ASP A 41 -8.93 0.76 16.34
N ILE A 42 -10.17 0.45 15.96
CA ILE A 42 -10.51 -0.57 14.96
C ILE A 42 -9.82 -0.26 13.62
N SER A 43 -9.92 0.98 13.13
CA SER A 43 -9.26 1.37 11.88
C SER A 43 -7.74 1.24 11.97
N ASN A 44 -7.14 1.72 13.08
CA ASN A 44 -5.71 1.61 13.32
C ASN A 44 -5.26 0.14 13.48
N TYR A 45 -6.09 -0.67 14.15
CA TYR A 45 -5.81 -2.10 14.33
C TYR A 45 -5.79 -2.84 12.97
N VAL A 46 -6.79 -2.62 12.13
CA VAL A 46 -6.85 -3.23 10.78
C VAL A 46 -5.68 -2.77 9.92
N LEU A 47 -5.29 -1.49 10.01
CA LEU A 47 -4.12 -0.97 9.35
C LEU A 47 -2.84 -1.75 9.74
N LEU A 48 -2.67 -2.07 11.02
CA LEU A 48 -1.49 -2.79 11.52
C LEU A 48 -1.58 -4.30 11.26
N GLU A 49 -2.77 -4.90 11.40
CA GLU A 49 -3.02 -6.33 11.20
C GLU A 49 -2.84 -6.73 9.73
N MET A 50 -3.35 -5.90 8.80
CA MET A 50 -3.48 -6.24 7.39
C MET A 50 -2.62 -5.37 6.46
N GLY A 51 -1.98 -4.32 6.99
CA GLY A 51 -1.25 -3.36 6.18
C GLY A 51 -2.12 -2.47 5.30
N HIS A 52 -3.45 -2.53 5.45
CA HIS A 52 -4.40 -1.82 4.61
C HIS A 52 -5.04 -0.63 5.35
N PRO A 53 -4.78 0.63 4.94
CA PRO A 53 -5.40 1.78 5.57
C PRO A 53 -6.90 1.86 5.27
N THR A 54 -7.68 2.06 6.32
CA THR A 54 -9.12 2.31 6.26
C THR A 54 -9.45 3.61 6.97
N HIS A 55 -10.63 4.18 6.70
CA HIS A 55 -11.10 5.37 7.40
C HIS A 55 -12.57 5.23 7.81
N ILE A 56 -12.93 5.90 8.90
CA ILE A 56 -14.29 5.89 9.46
C ILE A 56 -14.74 7.35 9.62
N PHE A 57 -15.72 7.74 8.81
CA PHE A 57 -16.37 9.06 8.91
C PHE A 57 -17.63 8.98 9.78
N ASP A 58 -17.90 10.05 10.53
CA ASP A 58 -19.23 10.26 11.11
C ASP A 58 -20.24 10.58 9.99
N TYR A 59 -21.09 9.60 9.68
CA TYR A 59 -22.05 9.73 8.59
C TYR A 59 -23.05 10.87 8.78
N ASN A 60 -23.40 11.19 10.04
CA ASN A 60 -24.34 12.26 10.35
C ASN A 60 -23.76 13.66 10.10
N LYS A 61 -22.43 13.77 10.03
CA LYS A 61 -21.72 15.00 9.69
C LYS A 61 -21.53 15.22 8.19
N LEU A 62 -21.89 14.23 7.36
CA LEU A 62 -21.88 14.36 5.91
C LEU A 62 -23.15 15.12 5.47
N ASN A 63 -22.96 16.25 4.79
CA ASN A 63 -24.06 17.13 4.39
C ASN A 63 -24.83 16.60 3.18
N GLN A 64 -24.11 16.17 2.15
CA GLN A 64 -24.72 15.71 0.89
C GLN A 64 -24.82 14.18 0.81
N LYS A 65 -24.06 13.46 1.66
CA LYS A 65 -23.98 12.00 1.66
C LYS A 65 -23.55 11.42 0.30
N GLU A 66 -22.72 12.18 -0.38
CA GLU A 66 -22.17 11.83 -1.69
C GLU A 66 -20.65 11.88 -1.61
N ILE A 67 -20.00 10.74 -1.81
CA ILE A 67 -18.53 10.70 -1.86
C ILE A 67 -18.06 10.93 -3.27
N LEU A 68 -17.32 12.02 -3.45
CA LEU A 68 -16.66 12.35 -4.70
C LEU A 68 -15.15 12.53 -4.48
N ILE A 69 -14.37 11.83 -5.29
CA ILE A 69 -12.90 11.97 -5.27
C ILE A 69 -12.49 12.88 -6.42
N ARG A 70 -11.87 14.01 -6.08
CA ARG A 70 -11.43 15.01 -7.02
C ARG A 70 -10.12 15.67 -6.61
N ARG A 71 -9.52 16.41 -7.50
CA ARG A 71 -8.44 17.31 -7.14
C ARG A 71 -8.98 18.53 -6.40
N ALA A 72 -8.14 19.08 -5.52
CA ALA A 72 -8.45 20.36 -4.88
C ALA A 72 -8.44 21.49 -5.91
N THR A 73 -9.20 22.51 -5.61
CA THR A 73 -9.06 23.81 -6.30
C THR A 73 -7.99 24.63 -5.58
N THR A 74 -7.14 25.31 -6.32
CA THR A 74 -6.07 26.13 -5.73
C THR A 74 -6.66 27.17 -4.77
N GLY A 75 -6.15 27.20 -3.54
CA GLY A 75 -6.66 28.06 -2.47
C GLY A 75 -7.77 27.43 -1.61
N GLU A 76 -8.26 26.25 -1.98
CA GLU A 76 -9.16 25.46 -1.13
C GLU A 76 -8.48 25.07 0.17
N SER A 77 -9.22 24.96 1.27
CA SER A 77 -8.64 24.63 2.57
C SER A 77 -9.30 23.43 3.22
N LEU A 78 -8.53 22.68 3.99
CA LEU A 78 -8.98 21.56 4.82
C LEU A 78 -8.30 21.64 6.18
N THR A 79 -9.06 21.49 7.25
CA THR A 79 -8.52 21.25 8.60
C THR A 79 -8.47 19.75 8.82
N THR A 80 -7.29 19.20 9.08
CA THR A 80 -7.07 17.76 9.27
C THR A 80 -7.23 17.35 10.74
N LEU A 81 -7.22 16.02 11.00
CA LEU A 81 -7.43 15.44 12.34
C LEU A 81 -6.41 15.89 13.39
N ASP A 82 -5.25 16.37 12.99
CA ASP A 82 -4.23 16.99 13.83
C ASP A 82 -4.47 18.48 14.12
N GLU A 83 -5.69 18.98 13.77
CA GLU A 83 -6.13 20.36 13.92
C GLU A 83 -5.36 21.38 13.06
N ALA A 84 -4.46 20.92 12.20
CA ALA A 84 -3.73 21.78 11.28
C ALA A 84 -4.61 22.19 10.10
N LYS A 85 -4.59 23.49 9.75
CA LYS A 85 -5.28 24.04 8.59
C LYS A 85 -4.33 24.11 7.41
N HIS A 86 -4.66 23.41 6.33
CA HIS A 86 -3.86 23.35 5.11
C HIS A 86 -4.52 24.15 3.98
N THR A 87 -3.73 24.93 3.26
CA THR A 87 -4.13 25.51 1.98
C THR A 87 -3.71 24.57 0.86
N LEU A 88 -4.65 24.20 0.01
CA LEU A 88 -4.48 23.14 -0.98
C LEU A 88 -4.25 23.72 -2.38
N THR A 89 -3.67 22.91 -3.23
CA THR A 89 -3.45 23.18 -4.65
C THR A 89 -4.06 22.04 -5.50
N ASP A 90 -4.14 22.23 -6.78
CA ASP A 90 -4.65 21.23 -7.75
C ASP A 90 -3.82 19.94 -7.82
N THR A 91 -2.67 19.88 -7.15
CA THR A 91 -1.88 18.66 -7.02
C THR A 91 -2.42 17.71 -5.94
N HIS A 92 -3.20 18.21 -4.99
CA HIS A 92 -3.76 17.43 -3.90
C HIS A 92 -5.03 16.70 -4.32
N LEU A 93 -5.16 15.44 -3.91
CA LEU A 93 -6.35 14.64 -4.12
C LEU A 93 -7.22 14.69 -2.85
N LEU A 94 -8.49 14.95 -3.02
CA LEU A 94 -9.46 15.07 -1.94
C LEU A 94 -10.52 13.99 -2.02
N ILE A 95 -10.99 13.59 -0.86
CA ILE A 95 -12.29 12.97 -0.69
C ILE A 95 -13.23 14.10 -0.27
N THR A 96 -14.36 14.21 -0.94
CA THR A 96 -15.34 15.28 -0.68
C THR A 96 -16.73 14.70 -0.46
N ASP A 97 -17.51 15.38 0.37
CA ASP A 97 -18.95 15.18 0.48
C ASP A 97 -19.63 16.14 -0.51
N GLY A 98 -19.90 15.63 -1.71
CA GLY A 98 -20.25 16.48 -2.85
C GLY A 98 -19.14 17.49 -3.17
N LYS A 99 -19.30 18.73 -2.74
CA LYS A 99 -18.31 19.81 -2.96
C LYS A 99 -17.34 20.03 -1.81
N THR A 100 -17.75 19.69 -0.58
CA THR A 100 -17.00 20.01 0.65
C THR A 100 -15.87 19.02 0.89
N PRO A 101 -14.60 19.44 1.05
CA PRO A 101 -13.51 18.55 1.40
C PRO A 101 -13.72 17.90 2.78
N ILE A 102 -13.57 16.59 2.86
CA ILE A 102 -13.69 15.82 4.11
C ILE A 102 -12.43 15.02 4.46
N ALA A 103 -11.53 14.83 3.49
CA ALA A 103 -10.24 14.20 3.75
C ALA A 103 -9.23 14.53 2.65
N LEU A 104 -7.94 14.50 3.01
CA LEU A 104 -6.83 14.45 2.07
C LEU A 104 -6.59 12.97 1.73
N ALA A 105 -6.94 12.58 0.49
CA ALA A 105 -6.99 11.19 0.05
C ALA A 105 -5.66 10.44 0.26
N GLY A 106 -5.71 9.36 1.01
CA GLY A 106 -4.56 8.51 1.33
C GLY A 106 -3.56 9.12 2.32
N VAL A 107 -3.86 10.29 2.90
CA VAL A 107 -2.95 10.97 3.85
C VAL A 107 -3.60 11.12 5.22
N MET A 108 -4.69 11.91 5.33
CA MET A 108 -5.33 12.18 6.62
C MET A 108 -6.79 12.62 6.45
N GLY A 109 -7.65 12.16 7.35
CA GLY A 109 -9.04 12.60 7.44
C GLY A 109 -9.17 14.07 7.86
N GLY A 110 -10.32 14.65 7.53
CA GLY A 110 -10.70 15.98 7.98
C GLY A 110 -11.34 15.97 9.37
N LEU A 111 -11.10 17.03 10.14
CA LEU A 111 -11.59 17.19 11.50
C LEU A 111 -13.13 17.29 11.56
N GLU A 112 -13.74 17.95 10.59
CA GLU A 112 -15.18 18.21 10.55
C GLU A 112 -16.03 16.94 10.54
N THR A 113 -15.53 15.87 9.90
CA THR A 113 -16.23 14.57 9.76
C THR A 113 -15.68 13.49 10.68
N ALA A 114 -14.82 13.87 11.63
CA ALA A 114 -14.25 12.95 12.61
C ALA A 114 -15.33 12.35 13.52
N VAL A 115 -15.17 11.09 13.89
CA VAL A 115 -15.99 10.42 14.88
C VAL A 115 -15.85 11.07 16.26
N SER A 116 -16.93 11.11 17.02
CA SER A 116 -17.00 11.70 18.35
C SER A 116 -17.79 10.80 19.29
N ALA A 117 -17.84 11.12 20.59
CA ALA A 117 -18.61 10.35 21.56
C ALA A 117 -20.11 10.21 21.22
N ASN A 118 -20.64 11.11 20.39
CA ASN A 118 -22.03 11.14 19.98
C ASN A 118 -22.30 10.47 18.61
N THR A 119 -21.29 9.91 17.98
CA THR A 119 -21.42 9.23 16.69
C THR A 119 -22.21 7.94 16.83
N THR A 120 -23.27 7.80 16.04
CA THR A 120 -24.15 6.60 16.04
C THR A 120 -24.23 5.92 14.68
N THR A 121 -23.81 6.59 13.62
CA THR A 121 -23.80 6.05 12.27
C THR A 121 -22.49 6.44 11.61
N VAL A 122 -21.81 5.49 10.99
CA VAL A 122 -20.52 5.72 10.34
C VAL A 122 -20.53 5.27 8.88
N LEU A 123 -19.75 5.97 8.07
CA LEU A 123 -19.34 5.52 6.76
C LEU A 123 -17.94 4.92 6.89
N VAL A 124 -17.80 3.64 6.59
CA VAL A 124 -16.50 2.95 6.50
C VAL A 124 -15.97 3.10 5.09
N GLU A 125 -14.73 3.54 4.98
CA GLU A 125 -13.97 3.66 3.74
C GLU A 125 -12.84 2.64 3.70
N SER A 126 -12.69 1.97 2.57
CA SER A 126 -11.49 1.21 2.22
C SER A 126 -11.17 1.49 0.75
N ALA A 127 -10.06 2.19 0.51
CA ALA A 127 -9.77 2.70 -0.82
C ALA A 127 -8.33 2.40 -1.26
N TYR A 128 -8.10 2.46 -2.57
CA TYR A 128 -6.77 2.46 -3.15
C TYR A 128 -6.49 3.80 -3.80
N PHE A 129 -5.43 4.46 -3.38
CA PHE A 129 -4.99 5.74 -3.93
C PHE A 129 -3.69 5.59 -4.70
N ASP A 130 -3.54 6.40 -5.76
CA ASP A 130 -2.33 6.42 -6.59
C ASP A 130 -1.09 6.78 -5.75
N PRO A 131 -0.06 5.91 -5.72
CA PRO A 131 1.10 6.07 -4.86
C PRO A 131 1.84 7.39 -5.08
N VAL A 132 2.01 7.79 -6.35
CA VAL A 132 2.72 9.01 -6.73
C VAL A 132 1.95 10.26 -6.27
N THR A 133 0.63 10.25 -6.43
CA THR A 133 -0.23 11.36 -5.98
C THR A 133 -0.22 11.49 -4.47
N THR A 134 -0.36 10.38 -3.74
CA THR A 134 -0.31 10.36 -2.26
C THR A 134 1.04 10.87 -1.76
N ARG A 135 2.16 10.38 -2.32
CA ARG A 135 3.51 10.84 -1.97
C ARG A 135 3.71 12.33 -2.21
N LYS A 136 3.26 12.85 -3.35
CA LYS A 136 3.35 14.29 -3.67
C LYS A 136 2.52 15.11 -2.68
N SER A 137 1.29 14.69 -2.38
CA SER A 137 0.41 15.36 -1.43
C SER A 137 1.03 15.39 -0.03
N ALA A 138 1.45 14.24 0.48
CA ALA A 138 2.06 14.14 1.81
C ALA A 138 3.33 15.01 1.92
N LYS A 139 4.23 14.92 0.93
CA LYS A 139 5.49 15.67 0.92
C LYS A 139 5.27 17.18 0.85
N SER A 140 4.33 17.67 0.01
CA SER A 140 4.08 19.10 -0.15
C SER A 140 3.49 19.76 1.10
N LEU A 141 2.77 18.98 1.92
CA LEU A 141 2.21 19.41 3.19
C LEU A 141 3.09 19.04 4.40
N GLN A 142 4.27 18.46 4.17
CA GLN A 142 5.20 17.97 5.19
C GLN A 142 4.56 16.98 6.17
N MET A 143 3.60 16.19 5.67
CA MET A 143 2.87 15.18 6.43
C MET A 143 3.48 13.80 6.23
N SER A 144 3.54 13.00 7.29
CA SER A 144 3.97 11.60 7.25
C SER A 144 3.10 10.79 8.19
N THR A 145 2.08 10.14 7.66
CA THR A 145 1.14 9.31 8.41
C THR A 145 1.37 7.84 8.12
N ASP A 146 0.85 6.95 8.98
CA ASP A 146 0.92 5.53 8.74
C ASP A 146 0.16 5.09 7.49
N ALA A 147 -0.92 5.80 7.14
CA ALA A 147 -1.65 5.61 5.91
C ALA A 147 -0.83 6.06 4.69
N SER A 148 -0.28 7.29 4.72
CA SER A 148 0.49 7.82 3.59
C SER A 148 1.72 6.97 3.27
N LYS A 149 2.43 6.46 4.30
CA LYS A 149 3.58 5.56 4.13
C LYS A 149 3.24 4.27 3.40
N ARG A 150 2.02 3.74 3.57
CA ARG A 150 1.56 2.54 2.89
C ARG A 150 1.10 2.83 1.47
N PHE A 151 0.26 3.85 1.30
CA PHE A 151 -0.22 4.21 -0.03
C PHE A 151 0.90 4.69 -0.97
N GLU A 152 1.88 5.44 -0.47
CA GLU A 152 3.01 5.91 -1.31
C GLU A 152 3.93 4.79 -1.81
N ARG A 153 3.90 3.63 -1.15
CA ARG A 153 4.64 2.42 -1.56
C ARG A 153 3.80 1.46 -2.40
N GLY A 154 2.51 1.72 -2.54
CA GLY A 154 1.55 0.86 -3.23
C GLY A 154 0.87 -0.10 -2.26
N ALA A 155 -0.32 0.27 -1.81
CA ALA A 155 -1.19 -0.65 -1.06
C ALA A 155 -1.77 -1.72 -2.01
N ASP A 156 -2.25 -2.83 -1.44
CA ASP A 156 -2.90 -3.88 -2.21
C ASP A 156 -4.32 -3.46 -2.65
N PRO A 157 -4.61 -3.30 -3.94
CA PRO A 157 -5.96 -2.96 -4.39
C PRO A 157 -6.99 -4.07 -4.13
N GLU A 158 -6.58 -5.34 -4.03
CA GLU A 158 -7.48 -6.44 -3.68
C GLU A 158 -7.68 -6.54 -2.16
N GLY A 159 -6.72 -6.07 -1.38
CA GLY A 159 -6.81 -5.95 0.08
C GLY A 159 -7.92 -5.02 0.58
N ASN A 160 -8.43 -4.12 -0.29
CA ASN A 160 -9.54 -3.23 0.06
C ASN A 160 -10.77 -3.98 0.57
N VAL A 161 -11.15 -5.08 -0.10
CA VAL A 161 -12.34 -5.88 0.28
C VAL A 161 -12.13 -6.52 1.65
N THR A 162 -10.98 -7.14 1.84
CA THR A 162 -10.66 -7.83 3.10
C THR A 162 -10.54 -6.83 4.26
N GLY A 163 -9.88 -5.69 4.03
CA GLY A 163 -9.78 -4.60 5.01
C GLY A 163 -11.15 -4.02 5.39
N PHE A 164 -12.01 -3.79 4.42
CA PHE A 164 -13.38 -3.34 4.64
C PHE A 164 -14.15 -4.32 5.54
N TRP A 165 -14.21 -5.59 5.16
CA TRP A 165 -14.96 -6.59 5.95
C TRP A 165 -14.38 -6.82 7.33
N ARG A 166 -13.04 -6.67 7.48
CA ARG A 166 -12.42 -6.76 8.80
C ARG A 166 -12.86 -5.62 9.72
N VAL A 167 -12.92 -4.37 9.21
CA VAL A 167 -13.46 -3.23 9.96
C VAL A 167 -14.92 -3.46 10.31
N ILE A 168 -15.76 -3.88 9.36
CA ILE A 168 -17.18 -4.16 9.61
C ILE A 168 -17.35 -5.21 10.72
N SER A 169 -16.62 -6.33 10.64
CA SER A 169 -16.67 -7.38 11.65
C SER A 169 -16.34 -6.85 13.05
N LEU A 170 -15.28 -6.05 13.17
CA LEU A 170 -14.87 -5.47 14.45
C LEU A 170 -15.86 -4.39 14.96
N LEU A 171 -16.47 -3.60 14.07
CA LEU A 171 -17.52 -2.65 14.45
C LEU A 171 -18.76 -3.36 14.99
N MET A 172 -19.15 -4.49 14.40
CA MET A 172 -20.27 -5.30 14.88
C MET A 172 -19.96 -5.95 16.23
N GLU A 173 -18.73 -6.43 16.41
CA GLU A 173 -18.29 -7.12 17.63
C GLU A 173 -18.05 -6.14 18.81
N LEU A 174 -17.40 -5.01 18.54
CA LEU A 174 -16.84 -4.13 19.59
C LEU A 174 -17.55 -2.80 19.76
N ALA A 175 -18.47 -2.48 18.85
CA ALA A 175 -19.21 -1.21 18.88
C ALA A 175 -20.73 -1.42 18.68
N ASP A 176 -21.23 -2.64 18.79
CA ASP A 176 -22.66 -3.00 18.58
C ASP A 176 -23.23 -2.55 17.21
N GLY A 177 -22.36 -2.32 16.23
CA GLY A 177 -22.75 -1.80 14.93
C GLY A 177 -23.58 -2.77 14.10
N GLU A 178 -24.46 -2.23 13.27
CA GLU A 178 -25.27 -2.98 12.31
C GLU A 178 -24.99 -2.48 10.90
N LEU A 179 -24.52 -3.37 10.01
CA LEU A 179 -24.33 -3.02 8.59
C LEU A 179 -25.70 -2.75 7.96
N SER A 180 -25.94 -1.52 7.52
CA SER A 180 -27.24 -1.06 7.04
C SER A 180 -27.30 -0.82 5.54
N SER A 181 -26.21 -0.98 4.82
CA SER A 181 -26.14 -0.88 3.37
C SER A 181 -25.33 -2.04 2.79
N GLU A 182 -25.59 -2.38 1.53
CA GLU A 182 -24.65 -3.21 0.79
C GLU A 182 -23.29 -2.48 0.66
N MET A 183 -22.24 -3.27 0.55
CA MET A 183 -20.91 -2.75 0.21
C MET A 183 -20.95 -2.17 -1.20
N ILE A 184 -20.63 -0.89 -1.33
CA ILE A 184 -20.47 -0.24 -2.63
C ILE A 184 -18.98 -0.35 -2.99
N ASP A 185 -18.66 -1.07 -4.06
CA ASP A 185 -17.31 -1.23 -4.58
C ASP A 185 -17.22 -0.63 -5.99
N ILE A 186 -16.47 0.45 -6.12
CA ILE A 186 -16.26 1.12 -7.41
C ILE A 186 -14.83 0.89 -7.85
N TYR A 187 -14.64 0.00 -8.84
CA TYR A 187 -13.35 -0.36 -9.41
C TYR A 187 -13.41 -0.37 -10.95
N PRO A 188 -13.52 0.82 -11.59
CA PRO A 188 -13.79 0.94 -13.03
C PRO A 188 -12.64 0.41 -13.90
N ASN A 189 -11.40 0.53 -13.45
CA ASN A 189 -10.22 0.06 -14.17
C ASN A 189 -9.45 -0.91 -13.28
N LYS A 190 -9.90 -2.16 -13.26
CA LYS A 190 -9.28 -3.19 -12.44
C LYS A 190 -7.81 -3.36 -12.84
N LYS A 191 -6.90 -3.20 -11.88
CA LYS A 191 -5.49 -3.54 -12.06
C LYS A 191 -5.36 -5.05 -12.13
N THR A 192 -4.83 -5.55 -13.23
CA THR A 192 -4.39 -6.93 -13.36
C THR A 192 -2.87 -6.96 -13.25
N GLN A 193 -2.36 -7.95 -12.55
CA GLN A 193 -0.92 -8.19 -12.52
C GLN A 193 -0.47 -8.69 -13.90
N SER A 194 0.67 -8.17 -14.36
CA SER A 194 1.26 -8.61 -15.63
C SER A 194 1.92 -9.97 -15.44
N GLU A 195 1.81 -10.82 -16.45
CA GLU A 195 2.57 -12.06 -16.51
C GLU A 195 4.06 -11.72 -16.75
N ILE A 196 4.93 -12.36 -15.98
CA ILE A 196 6.37 -12.24 -16.08
C ILE A 196 6.93 -13.58 -16.53
N ASN A 197 7.68 -13.60 -17.62
CA ASN A 197 8.40 -14.79 -18.04
C ASN A 197 9.72 -14.87 -17.29
N LEU A 198 9.90 -15.93 -16.50
CA LEU A 198 11.14 -16.27 -15.80
C LEU A 198 11.87 -17.31 -16.60
N ARG A 199 12.94 -16.93 -17.27
CA ARG A 199 13.80 -17.82 -18.06
C ARG A 199 14.73 -18.61 -17.14
N ARG A 200 14.78 -19.92 -17.35
CA ARG A 200 15.70 -20.79 -16.63
C ARG A 200 17.17 -20.36 -16.77
N SER A 201 17.56 -20.05 -18.00
CA SER A 201 18.93 -19.62 -18.30
C SER A 201 19.32 -18.33 -17.58
N GLU A 202 18.37 -17.38 -17.46
CA GLU A 202 18.60 -16.11 -16.78
C GLU A 202 18.70 -16.30 -15.26
N LEU A 203 17.84 -17.14 -14.69
CA LEU A 203 17.88 -17.49 -13.27
C LEU A 203 19.25 -18.08 -12.90
N ASP A 204 19.71 -19.10 -13.65
CA ASP A 204 20.99 -19.74 -13.39
C ASP A 204 22.18 -18.77 -13.61
N LEU A 205 22.09 -17.91 -14.63
CA LEU A 205 23.13 -16.90 -14.92
C LEU A 205 23.26 -15.87 -13.79
N VAL A 206 22.14 -15.29 -13.35
CA VAL A 206 22.14 -14.24 -12.33
C VAL A 206 22.53 -14.77 -10.95
N LEU A 207 22.05 -15.96 -10.58
CA LEU A 207 22.41 -16.58 -9.31
C LEU A 207 23.82 -17.21 -9.30
N GLY A 208 24.39 -17.47 -10.46
CA GLY A 208 25.68 -18.15 -10.58
C GLY A 208 25.64 -19.64 -10.20
N HIS A 209 24.49 -20.20 -9.91
CA HIS A 209 24.28 -21.61 -9.59
C HIS A 209 22.89 -22.08 -9.98
N HIS A 210 22.72 -23.40 -10.05
CA HIS A 210 21.47 -24.02 -10.42
C HIS A 210 20.55 -24.21 -9.21
N VAL A 211 19.33 -23.69 -9.29
CA VAL A 211 18.25 -23.98 -8.33
C VAL A 211 17.28 -24.99 -8.93
N GLU A 212 17.02 -26.07 -8.25
CA GLU A 212 16.12 -27.13 -8.72
C GLU A 212 14.70 -26.61 -9.04
N CYS A 213 14.09 -27.06 -10.14
CA CYS A 213 12.75 -26.61 -10.56
C CYS A 213 11.71 -26.73 -9.46
N LYS A 214 11.74 -27.84 -8.72
CA LYS A 214 10.81 -28.07 -7.59
C LYS A 214 10.97 -27.04 -6.48
N GLU A 215 12.19 -26.56 -6.27
CA GLU A 215 12.47 -25.54 -5.26
C GLU A 215 11.99 -24.17 -5.74
N VAL A 216 12.19 -23.84 -7.02
CA VAL A 216 11.61 -22.63 -7.62
C VAL A 216 10.09 -22.61 -7.48
N ASP A 217 9.41 -23.71 -7.86
CA ASP A 217 7.96 -23.83 -7.73
C ASP A 217 7.50 -23.68 -6.27
N ARG A 218 8.22 -24.31 -5.34
CA ARG A 218 7.94 -24.23 -3.90
C ARG A 218 8.06 -22.80 -3.39
N ILE A 219 9.12 -22.11 -3.78
CA ILE A 219 9.37 -20.71 -3.36
C ILE A 219 8.28 -19.80 -3.91
N LEU A 220 8.04 -19.85 -5.22
CA LEU A 220 7.02 -19.01 -5.86
C LEU A 220 5.65 -19.21 -5.24
N ALA A 221 5.24 -20.46 -5.02
CA ALA A 221 3.98 -20.77 -4.34
C ALA A 221 3.94 -20.25 -2.90
N ALA A 222 5.03 -20.38 -2.13
CA ALA A 222 5.10 -19.96 -0.74
C ALA A 222 4.97 -18.44 -0.55
N ILE A 223 5.41 -17.65 -1.55
CA ILE A 223 5.29 -16.18 -1.54
C ILE A 223 4.08 -15.67 -2.33
N GLY A 224 3.17 -16.57 -2.73
CA GLY A 224 1.86 -16.23 -3.28
C GLY A 224 1.83 -15.99 -4.79
N PHE A 225 2.87 -16.36 -5.54
CA PHE A 225 2.82 -16.32 -7.00
C PHE A 225 1.93 -17.42 -7.55
N ILE A 226 1.23 -17.10 -8.63
CA ILE A 226 0.65 -18.10 -9.52
C ILE A 226 1.69 -18.34 -10.60
N SER A 227 2.26 -19.56 -10.64
CA SER A 227 3.31 -19.90 -11.60
C SER A 227 2.95 -21.15 -12.39
N THR A 228 3.38 -21.19 -13.66
CA THR A 228 3.23 -22.34 -14.55
C THR A 228 4.57 -22.63 -15.20
N TYR A 229 5.08 -23.85 -15.00
CA TYR A 229 6.31 -24.32 -15.64
C TYR A 229 6.03 -24.83 -17.06
N THR A 230 6.73 -24.30 -18.05
CA THR A 230 6.50 -24.58 -19.48
C THR A 230 7.46 -25.63 -20.08
N LYS A 231 8.15 -26.41 -19.26
CA LYS A 231 9.26 -27.34 -19.58
C LYS A 231 10.64 -26.70 -19.67
N ILE A 232 10.73 -25.40 -19.88
CA ILE A 232 11.99 -24.66 -20.01
C ILE A 232 11.99 -23.48 -19.04
N ASP A 233 10.90 -22.71 -19.02
CA ASP A 233 10.75 -21.44 -18.32
C ASP A 233 9.50 -21.44 -17.44
N TRP A 234 9.30 -20.41 -16.65
CA TRP A 234 8.07 -20.18 -15.89
C TRP A 234 7.34 -18.94 -16.39
N THR A 235 6.03 -19.03 -16.47
CA THR A 235 5.15 -17.87 -16.50
C THR A 235 4.70 -17.58 -15.07
N CYS A 236 5.04 -16.42 -14.54
CA CYS A 236 4.80 -16.02 -13.16
C CYS A 236 3.83 -14.84 -13.11
N VAL A 237 2.80 -14.93 -12.28
CA VAL A 237 1.91 -13.81 -11.96
C VAL A 237 2.13 -13.46 -10.48
N PRO A 238 2.69 -12.26 -10.18
CA PRO A 238 2.90 -11.85 -8.80
C PRO A 238 1.58 -11.59 -8.08
N PRO A 239 1.52 -11.74 -6.74
CA PRO A 239 0.34 -11.42 -5.97
C PRO A 239 0.07 -9.90 -5.97
N SER A 240 -1.19 -9.50 -5.81
CA SER A 240 -1.63 -8.10 -5.88
C SER A 240 -0.99 -7.18 -4.85
N PHE A 241 -0.55 -7.75 -3.72
CA PHE A 241 0.15 -7.01 -2.64
C PHE A 241 1.65 -6.77 -2.91
N ARG A 242 2.16 -7.24 -4.07
CA ARG A 242 3.55 -7.02 -4.51
C ARG A 242 3.57 -6.14 -5.77
N PRO A 243 3.26 -4.83 -5.64
CA PRO A 243 3.27 -3.90 -6.76
C PRO A 243 4.68 -3.56 -7.26
N ASP A 244 5.70 -3.98 -6.53
CA ASP A 244 7.13 -3.78 -6.80
C ASP A 244 7.69 -4.78 -7.82
N ILE A 245 7.01 -5.92 -8.03
CA ILE A 245 7.46 -6.97 -8.94
C ILE A 245 6.87 -6.74 -10.33
N GLU A 246 7.70 -6.26 -11.24
CA GLU A 246 7.30 -5.93 -12.61
C GLU A 246 8.16 -6.63 -13.67
N ARG A 247 9.34 -7.13 -13.30
CA ARG A 247 10.35 -7.64 -14.24
C ARG A 247 10.87 -9.00 -13.80
N GLU A 248 11.48 -9.72 -14.74
CA GLU A 248 12.14 -11.02 -14.51
C GLU A 248 13.16 -10.97 -13.37
N ILE A 249 13.97 -9.90 -13.31
CA ILE A 249 14.98 -9.76 -12.27
C ILE A 249 14.38 -9.63 -10.87
N ASP A 250 13.18 -9.03 -10.76
CA ASP A 250 12.50 -8.89 -9.48
C ASP A 250 12.02 -10.26 -8.96
N VAL A 251 11.63 -11.18 -9.87
CA VAL A 251 11.29 -12.57 -9.53
C VAL A 251 12.54 -13.36 -9.12
N ILE A 252 13.66 -13.15 -9.82
CA ILE A 252 14.95 -13.79 -9.48
C ILE A 252 15.42 -13.34 -8.10
N GLU A 253 15.27 -12.06 -7.76
CA GLU A 253 15.59 -11.52 -6.43
C GLU A 253 14.79 -12.26 -5.33
N GLU A 254 13.49 -12.47 -5.53
CA GLU A 254 12.66 -13.19 -4.56
C GLU A 254 13.12 -14.64 -4.38
N ILE A 255 13.49 -15.32 -5.46
CA ILE A 255 14.04 -16.68 -5.39
C ILE A 255 15.35 -16.67 -4.63
N ALA A 256 16.26 -15.76 -4.92
CA ALA A 256 17.54 -15.62 -4.22
C ALA A 256 17.34 -15.37 -2.72
N ARG A 257 16.46 -14.45 -2.37
CA ARG A 257 16.13 -14.10 -0.99
C ARG A 257 15.57 -15.30 -0.22
N MET A 258 14.67 -16.07 -0.83
CA MET A 258 14.04 -17.24 -0.19
C MET A 258 14.96 -18.46 -0.15
N THR A 259 15.87 -18.61 -1.11
CA THR A 259 16.94 -19.62 -1.06
C THR A 259 17.95 -19.31 0.04
N GLY A 260 18.14 -18.01 0.33
CA GLY A 260 19.12 -17.50 1.28
C GLY A 260 20.44 -17.15 0.60
N TYR A 261 20.85 -15.90 0.69
CA TYR A 261 22.07 -15.40 0.04
C TYR A 261 23.33 -16.16 0.47
N ASP A 262 23.40 -16.61 1.72
CA ASP A 262 24.53 -17.38 2.26
C ASP A 262 24.67 -18.78 1.62
N SER A 263 23.63 -19.30 0.98
CA SER A 263 23.64 -20.58 0.27
C SER A 263 24.18 -20.47 -1.16
N ILE A 264 24.30 -19.25 -1.68
CA ILE A 264 24.81 -19.00 -3.01
C ILE A 264 26.35 -19.11 -2.95
N PRO A 265 26.97 -20.05 -3.70
CA PRO A 265 28.41 -20.24 -3.64
C PRO A 265 29.13 -19.01 -4.19
N ALA A 266 30.09 -18.49 -3.42
CA ALA A 266 30.98 -17.46 -3.92
C ALA A 266 32.06 -18.11 -4.79
N ASP A 267 32.22 -17.65 -6.04
CA ASP A 267 33.39 -18.01 -6.84
C ASP A 267 34.50 -17.01 -6.54
N GLU A 268 35.51 -17.48 -5.81
CA GLU A 268 36.69 -16.68 -5.46
C GLU A 268 37.69 -16.59 -6.62
N ASN A 269 37.48 -17.33 -7.70
CA ASN A 269 38.41 -17.39 -8.84
C ASN A 269 37.81 -16.76 -10.09
N ILE A 270 38.41 -15.68 -10.54
CA ILE A 270 38.09 -15.10 -11.84
C ILE A 270 38.92 -15.85 -12.90
N TYR A 271 38.28 -16.77 -13.62
CA TYR A 271 38.87 -17.47 -14.76
C TYR A 271 38.53 -16.72 -16.04
N GLY A 272 39.53 -16.08 -16.65
CA GLY A 272 39.43 -15.46 -17.97
C GLY A 272 40.79 -15.27 -18.59
N PRO A 273 40.94 -15.30 -19.94
CA PRO A 273 42.18 -14.90 -20.57
C PRO A 273 42.42 -13.43 -20.24
N TYR A 274 43.45 -13.17 -19.43
CA TYR A 274 43.90 -11.82 -19.19
C TYR A 274 44.54 -11.28 -20.48
N ARG A 275 43.78 -10.50 -21.25
CA ARG A 275 44.30 -9.80 -22.42
C ARG A 275 44.86 -8.44 -21.98
N TYR A 276 46.16 -8.36 -21.95
CA TYR A 276 46.92 -7.16 -21.54
C TYR A 276 46.73 -5.99 -22.52
N ASP A 277 46.31 -6.26 -23.77
CA ASP A 277 46.32 -5.30 -24.86
C ASP A 277 44.96 -4.69 -25.25
N GLU A 278 43.87 -5.05 -24.57
CA GLU A 278 42.63 -4.32 -24.77
C GLU A 278 42.63 -3.02 -23.96
N PRO A 279 42.46 -1.85 -24.61
CA PRO A 279 42.37 -0.60 -23.87
C PRO A 279 41.11 -0.64 -23.02
N ASP A 280 41.29 -0.71 -21.71
CA ASP A 280 40.24 -0.66 -20.73
C ASP A 280 39.44 0.65 -20.91
N PRO A 281 38.18 0.59 -21.36
CA PRO A 281 37.40 1.80 -21.57
C PRO A 281 37.16 2.58 -20.26
N GLU A 282 37.23 1.94 -19.11
CA GLU A 282 37.11 2.57 -17.78
C GLU A 282 38.30 3.46 -17.48
N LYS A 283 39.53 3.13 -17.96
CA LYS A 283 40.70 3.99 -17.80
C LYS A 283 40.54 5.37 -18.44
N LYS A 284 39.68 5.51 -19.43
CA LYS A 284 39.36 6.81 -20.05
C LYS A 284 38.27 7.56 -19.26
N ILE A 285 37.43 6.83 -18.54
CA ILE A 285 36.32 7.39 -17.79
C ILE A 285 36.80 7.85 -16.40
N ASP A 286 37.72 7.18 -15.77
CA ASP A 286 38.24 7.52 -14.44
C ASP A 286 38.82 8.93 -14.30
N PRO A 287 39.59 9.46 -15.24
CA PRO A 287 40.01 10.87 -15.18
C PRO A 287 38.86 11.84 -15.28
N ILE A 288 37.82 11.49 -16.05
CA ILE A 288 36.60 12.30 -16.17
C ILE A 288 35.80 12.27 -14.86
N ARG A 289 35.62 11.09 -14.27
CA ARG A 289 35.01 10.94 -12.96
C ARG A 289 35.71 11.74 -11.89
N THR A 290 37.05 11.62 -11.82
CA THR A 290 37.89 12.35 -10.85
C THR A 290 37.76 13.85 -11.02
N THR A 291 37.73 14.34 -12.26
CA THR A 291 37.59 15.78 -12.56
C THR A 291 36.20 16.31 -12.20
N LEU A 292 35.16 15.49 -12.35
CA LEU A 292 33.80 15.89 -12.05
C LEU A 292 33.41 15.74 -10.56
N SER A 293 34.12 14.92 -9.82
CA SER A 293 33.86 14.68 -8.39
C SER A 293 34.71 15.53 -7.45
N GLY A 294 35.68 16.22 -7.97
CA GLY A 294 36.58 17.00 -7.24
C GLY A 294 36.81 18.14 -6.92
#